data_afb3032d4b702a93fecc7546d8882dd4
#
_entry.id   afb3032d4b702a93fecc7546d8882dd4
#
_cell.length_a   1.000
_cell.length_b   1.000
_cell.length_c   1.000
_cell.angle_alpha   90.00
_cell.angle_beta   90.00
_cell.angle_gamma   90.00
#
_symmetry.space_group_name_H-M   'P 1'
#
loop_
_entity.id
_entity.type
_entity.pdbx_description
1 polymer ?
#
loop_
_entity_poly.entity_id
_entity_poly.type
_entity_poly.pdbx_seq_one_letter_code
_entity_poly.pdbx_strand_id
1 'polypeptide(L)'
;RHNMKQHYILENTYLEKEDYEALKRYCSENLKFLDKKDFISNSGNLYIDSVVNYKADMAEKAGIKVTANTEVPQDAEMNAEDISICLGNLLDNAIEAVKELTEDRVIRLWITTDGNNIAISIKNRYKNALHKSGGRYLTSKEDDRMHGIGLSIVRQIVDQYAGEMEIREEDNVFDVMILMYDFLT
;
A
#
# COMPACT_ATOMS: atom_id res chain seq x y z
N ARG A 1 -15.27 11.62 -4.35
CA ARG A 1 -15.86 10.66 -5.33
C ARG A 1 -16.17 11.29 -6.70
N HIS A 2 -16.57 12.57 -6.78
CA HIS A 2 -16.94 13.20 -8.07
C HIS A 2 -15.71 13.48 -8.95
N ASN A 3 -14.59 13.80 -8.36
CA ASN A 3 -13.35 14.15 -9.08
C ASN A 3 -12.71 12.94 -9.78
N MET A 4 -12.69 11.77 -9.12
CA MET A 4 -12.06 10.56 -9.67
C MET A 4 -12.75 10.06 -10.96
N LYS A 5 -14.08 10.10 -11.01
CA LYS A 5 -14.83 9.71 -12.22
C LYS A 5 -14.48 10.58 -13.43
N GLN A 6 -14.26 11.89 -13.23
CA GLN A 6 -13.87 12.80 -14.30
C GLN A 6 -12.45 12.49 -14.83
N HIS A 7 -11.50 12.11 -13.93
CA HIS A 7 -10.17 11.67 -14.33
C HIS A 7 -10.25 10.43 -15.23
N TYR A 8 -10.96 9.38 -14.81
CA TYR A 8 -11.13 8.17 -15.62
C TYR A 8 -11.79 8.41 -16.97
N ILE A 9 -12.79 9.30 -17.03
CA ILE A 9 -13.44 9.66 -18.31
C ILE A 9 -12.44 10.33 -19.25
N LEU A 10 -11.61 11.23 -18.74
CA LEU A 10 -10.63 11.94 -19.55
C LEU A 10 -9.49 11.03 -20.01
N GLU A 11 -8.98 10.18 -19.12
CA GLU A 11 -7.97 9.16 -19.45
C GLU A 11 -8.49 8.21 -20.55
N ASN A 12 -9.73 7.70 -20.40
CA ASN A 12 -10.35 6.84 -21.40
C ASN A 12 -10.55 7.56 -22.73
N THR A 13 -10.90 8.85 -22.71
CA THR A 13 -11.05 9.66 -23.91
C THR A 13 -9.73 9.80 -24.68
N TYR A 14 -8.61 9.99 -23.99
CA TYR A 14 -7.29 10.03 -24.64
C TYR A 14 -6.91 8.67 -25.22
N LEU A 15 -7.20 7.57 -24.50
CA LEU A 15 -6.96 6.21 -24.99
C LEU A 15 -7.79 5.91 -26.25
N GLU A 16 -9.09 6.24 -26.25
CA GLU A 16 -9.98 6.04 -27.42
C GLU A 16 -9.53 6.85 -28.65
N LYS A 17 -8.91 8.01 -28.42
CA LYS A 17 -8.36 8.85 -29.49
C LYS A 17 -6.93 8.50 -29.89
N GLU A 18 -6.33 7.50 -29.24
CA GLU A 18 -4.92 7.12 -29.40
C GLU A 18 -3.94 8.29 -29.18
N ASP A 19 -4.39 9.35 -28.43
CA ASP A 19 -3.57 10.51 -28.10
C ASP A 19 -2.72 10.24 -26.85
N TYR A 20 -1.75 9.36 -27.02
CA TYR A 20 -0.85 8.92 -25.91
C TYR A 20 0.01 10.07 -25.36
N GLU A 21 0.36 11.06 -26.20
CA GLU A 21 1.14 12.21 -25.74
C GLU A 21 0.32 13.14 -24.82
N ALA A 22 -0.96 13.35 -25.14
CA ALA A 22 -1.86 14.10 -24.27
C ALA A 22 -2.15 13.35 -22.98
N LEU A 23 -2.36 12.03 -23.07
CA LEU A 23 -2.53 11.17 -21.89
C LEU A 23 -1.28 11.22 -20.98
N LYS A 24 -0.10 11.07 -21.55
CA LYS A 24 1.17 11.13 -20.82
C LYS A 24 1.36 12.47 -20.11
N ARG A 25 1.09 13.59 -20.78
CA ARG A 25 1.14 14.93 -20.16
C ARG A 25 0.14 15.04 -19.02
N TYR A 26 -1.10 14.62 -19.25
CA TYR A 26 -2.16 14.67 -18.25
C TYR A 26 -1.81 13.84 -17.00
N CYS A 27 -1.36 12.61 -17.19
CA CYS A 27 -0.89 11.75 -16.09
C CYS A 27 0.32 12.36 -15.38
N SER A 28 1.32 12.87 -16.13
CA SER A 28 2.51 13.49 -15.55
C SER A 28 2.17 14.75 -14.74
N GLU A 29 1.24 15.59 -15.20
CA GLU A 29 0.79 16.77 -14.46
C GLU A 29 0.10 16.41 -13.13
N ASN A 30 -0.69 15.33 -13.14
CA ASN A 30 -1.36 14.83 -11.95
C ASN A 30 -0.43 14.02 -11.04
N LEU A 31 0.68 13.51 -11.57
CA LEU A 31 1.66 12.66 -10.89
C LEU A 31 3.03 13.36 -10.71
N LYS A 32 3.08 14.70 -10.72
CA LYS A 32 4.33 15.49 -10.54
C LYS A 32 5.12 15.14 -9.27
N PHE A 33 4.49 14.46 -8.33
CA PHE A 33 5.14 13.96 -7.12
C PHE A 33 6.04 12.74 -7.38
N LEU A 34 5.93 12.07 -8.54
CA LEU A 34 6.78 10.93 -8.92
C LEU A 34 8.13 11.36 -9.54
N ASP A 35 8.33 12.64 -9.80
CA ASP A 35 9.59 13.18 -10.39
C ASP A 35 10.77 13.21 -9.40
N LYS A 36 10.63 12.67 -8.18
CA LYS A 36 11.74 12.57 -7.22
C LYS A 36 12.70 11.46 -7.61
N LYS A 37 14.00 11.78 -7.60
CA LYS A 37 15.10 10.89 -7.98
C LYS A 37 15.37 9.73 -6.99
N ASP A 38 14.81 9.77 -5.79
CA ASP A 38 15.10 8.80 -4.74
C ASP A 38 13.88 7.91 -4.50
N PHE A 39 13.73 6.88 -5.34
CA PHE A 39 12.74 5.85 -5.12
C PHE A 39 13.10 4.99 -3.90
N ILE A 40 12.12 4.77 -3.04
CA ILE A 40 12.23 3.89 -1.85
C ILE A 40 12.17 2.41 -2.28
N SER A 41 11.40 2.11 -3.33
CA SER A 41 11.30 0.80 -3.96
C SER A 41 11.76 0.88 -5.41
N ASN A 42 12.65 0.00 -5.78
CA ASN A 42 13.19 -0.17 -7.14
C ASN A 42 13.38 -1.67 -7.41
N SER A 43 12.34 -2.45 -7.25
CA SER A 43 12.34 -3.89 -7.51
C SER A 43 12.36 -4.21 -9.00
N GLY A 44 11.93 -3.25 -9.82
CA GLY A 44 11.66 -3.43 -11.25
C GLY A 44 10.24 -3.93 -11.54
N ASN A 45 9.47 -4.29 -10.53
CA ASN A 45 8.04 -4.60 -10.68
C ASN A 45 7.22 -3.32 -10.61
N LEU A 46 6.58 -2.97 -11.73
CA LEU A 46 5.87 -1.71 -11.92
C LEU A 46 4.77 -1.48 -10.86
N TYR A 47 4.02 -2.51 -10.51
CA TYR A 47 2.87 -2.39 -9.61
C TYR A 47 3.31 -2.10 -8.18
N ILE A 48 4.30 -2.87 -7.69
CA ILE A 48 4.88 -2.70 -6.36
C ILE A 48 5.56 -1.33 -6.25
N ASP A 49 6.45 -1.01 -7.18
CA ASP A 49 7.23 0.23 -7.15
C ASP A 49 6.34 1.47 -7.22
N SER A 50 5.28 1.44 -8.05
CA SER A 50 4.34 2.56 -8.16
C SER A 50 3.61 2.83 -6.86
N VAL A 51 3.05 1.79 -6.22
CA VAL A 51 2.28 1.97 -4.98
C VAL A 51 3.19 2.35 -3.82
N VAL A 52 4.32 1.65 -3.66
CA VAL A 52 5.26 1.91 -2.55
C VAL A 52 5.83 3.31 -2.63
N ASN A 53 6.31 3.74 -3.81
CA ASN A 53 6.90 5.06 -3.99
C ASN A 53 5.86 6.18 -3.82
N TYR A 54 4.64 5.99 -4.32
CA TYR A 54 3.55 6.94 -4.11
C TYR A 54 3.21 7.13 -2.63
N LYS A 55 3.04 6.03 -1.90
CA LYS A 55 2.71 6.08 -0.47
C LYS A 55 3.89 6.60 0.36
N ALA A 56 5.12 6.29 -0.02
CA ALA A 56 6.32 6.83 0.63
C ALA A 56 6.42 8.34 0.47
N ASP A 57 6.12 8.91 -0.72
CA ASP A 57 6.05 10.35 -0.94
C ASP A 57 4.97 11.03 -0.07
N MET A 58 3.79 10.41 0.03
CA MET A 58 2.73 10.90 0.93
C MET A 58 3.16 10.90 2.40
N ALA A 59 3.83 9.83 2.83
CA ALA A 59 4.35 9.69 4.18
C ALA A 59 5.44 10.75 4.47
N GLU A 60 6.39 10.94 3.55
CA GLU A 60 7.45 11.94 3.66
C GLU A 60 6.90 13.36 3.82
N LYS A 61 5.89 13.73 3.02
CA LYS A 61 5.17 15.02 3.15
C LYS A 61 4.52 15.20 4.51
N ALA A 62 4.17 14.11 5.18
CA ALA A 62 3.66 14.12 6.54
C ALA A 62 4.78 14.02 7.61
N GLY A 63 6.06 14.06 7.23
CA GLY A 63 7.20 13.92 8.12
C GLY A 63 7.40 12.49 8.64
N ILE A 64 6.99 11.48 7.88
CA ILE A 64 7.12 10.06 8.21
C ILE A 64 8.18 9.45 7.30
N LYS A 65 9.16 8.75 7.89
CA LYS A 65 10.18 8.04 7.14
C LYS A 65 9.66 6.64 6.76
N VAL A 66 9.71 6.30 5.48
CA VAL A 66 9.45 4.94 4.99
C VAL A 66 10.76 4.30 4.57
N THR A 67 10.94 3.04 4.93
CA THR A 67 12.02 2.19 4.41
C THR A 67 11.39 0.95 3.80
N ALA A 68 11.83 0.56 2.62
CA ALA A 68 11.36 -0.65 1.95
C ALA A 68 12.53 -1.52 1.53
N ASN A 69 12.38 -2.82 1.74
CA ASN A 69 13.20 -3.85 1.11
C ASN A 69 12.28 -4.68 0.22
N THR A 70 12.50 -4.62 -1.09
CA THR A 70 11.64 -5.26 -2.10
C THR A 70 12.48 -6.22 -2.93
N GLU A 71 12.36 -7.52 -2.62
CA GLU A 71 13.06 -8.61 -3.29
C GLU A 71 12.05 -9.44 -4.09
N VAL A 72 11.73 -8.95 -5.29
CA VAL A 72 10.76 -9.57 -6.21
C VAL A 72 11.42 -9.69 -7.57
N PRO A 73 11.26 -10.82 -8.30
CA PRO A 73 11.75 -10.92 -9.66
C PRO A 73 11.15 -9.83 -10.54
N GLN A 74 11.99 -9.20 -11.37
CA GLN A 74 11.59 -8.06 -12.19
C GLN A 74 10.48 -8.40 -13.19
N ASP A 75 10.52 -9.62 -13.70
CA ASP A 75 9.61 -10.19 -14.69
C ASP A 75 8.47 -11.03 -14.07
N ALA A 76 8.32 -10.98 -12.74
CA ALA A 76 7.25 -11.68 -12.05
C ALA A 76 5.87 -11.15 -12.49
N GLU A 77 5.08 -12.00 -13.09
CA GLU A 77 3.68 -11.71 -13.38
C GLU A 77 2.84 -11.92 -12.12
N MET A 78 1.90 -11.02 -11.87
CA MET A 78 1.02 -11.05 -10.71
C MET A 78 -0.26 -10.28 -10.96
N ASN A 79 -1.27 -10.52 -10.14
CA ASN A 79 -2.49 -9.71 -10.18
C ASN A 79 -2.20 -8.28 -9.70
N ALA A 80 -2.19 -7.35 -10.66
CA ALA A 80 -1.90 -5.94 -10.43
C ALA A 80 -2.88 -5.25 -9.47
N GLU A 81 -4.17 -5.62 -9.55
CA GLU A 81 -5.22 -5.05 -8.71
C GLU A 81 -5.04 -5.50 -7.26
N ASP A 82 -4.88 -6.80 -7.04
CA ASP A 82 -4.77 -7.39 -5.70
C ASP A 82 -3.53 -6.88 -4.97
N ILE A 83 -2.35 -6.87 -5.62
CA ILE A 83 -1.12 -6.35 -4.99
C ILE A 83 -1.24 -4.86 -4.66
N SER A 84 -1.85 -4.07 -5.57
CA SER A 84 -2.01 -2.64 -5.35
C SER A 84 -2.98 -2.34 -4.22
N ILE A 85 -4.07 -3.09 -4.11
CA ILE A 85 -5.05 -2.96 -3.01
C ILE A 85 -4.42 -3.37 -1.69
N CYS A 86 -3.70 -4.50 -1.65
CA CYS A 86 -3.02 -4.96 -0.43
C CYS A 86 -2.01 -3.93 0.07
N LEU A 87 -1.06 -3.52 -0.76
CA LEU A 87 -0.03 -2.55 -0.39
C LEU A 87 -0.63 -1.20 -0.03
N GLY A 88 -1.62 -0.73 -0.80
CA GLY A 88 -2.31 0.52 -0.55
C GLY A 88 -2.94 0.56 0.84
N ASN A 89 -3.74 -0.45 1.20
CA ASN A 89 -4.40 -0.52 2.49
C ASN A 89 -3.42 -0.70 3.66
N LEU A 90 -2.41 -1.55 3.51
CA LEU A 90 -1.40 -1.77 4.55
C LEU A 90 -0.60 -0.49 4.84
N LEU A 91 -0.16 0.21 3.79
CA LEU A 91 0.60 1.46 3.93
C LEU A 91 -0.27 2.60 4.46
N ASP A 92 -1.55 2.72 4.04
CA ASP A 92 -2.46 3.72 4.58
C ASP A 92 -2.69 3.54 6.08
N ASN A 93 -2.92 2.32 6.53
CA ASN A 93 -3.06 2.00 7.95
C ASN A 93 -1.80 2.37 8.74
N ALA A 94 -0.61 2.04 8.22
CA ALA A 94 0.64 2.38 8.86
C ALA A 94 0.87 3.90 8.92
N ILE A 95 0.60 4.63 7.84
CA ILE A 95 0.73 6.10 7.76
C ILE A 95 -0.21 6.77 8.77
N GLU A 96 -1.46 6.33 8.85
CA GLU A 96 -2.43 6.88 9.80
C GLU A 96 -2.00 6.67 11.25
N ALA A 97 -1.57 5.46 11.60
CA ALA A 97 -1.10 5.15 12.95
C ALA A 97 0.13 6.00 13.35
N VAL A 98 1.08 6.17 12.41
CA VAL A 98 2.32 6.94 12.68
C VAL A 98 2.07 8.44 12.69
N LYS A 99 1.04 8.97 12.01
CA LYS A 99 0.67 10.40 12.06
C LYS A 99 0.35 10.88 13.48
N GLU A 100 -0.16 10.03 14.33
CA GLU A 100 -0.52 10.35 15.72
C GLU A 100 0.72 10.44 16.65
N LEU A 101 1.90 10.06 16.17
CA LEU A 101 3.16 10.10 16.91
C LEU A 101 3.86 11.45 16.76
N THR A 102 4.60 11.86 17.80
CA THR A 102 5.48 13.03 17.79
C THR A 102 6.93 12.69 17.46
N GLU A 103 7.34 11.46 17.73
CA GLU A 103 8.71 10.92 17.51
C GLU A 103 8.63 9.49 16.98
N ASP A 104 9.76 8.93 16.55
CA ASP A 104 9.86 7.59 16.00
C ASP A 104 8.87 7.32 14.83
N ARG A 105 8.66 8.32 13.98
CA ARG A 105 7.75 8.28 12.84
C ARG A 105 8.35 7.52 11.67
N VAL A 106 8.41 6.19 11.82
CA VAL A 106 9.05 5.28 10.85
C VAL A 106 8.11 4.14 10.50
N ILE A 107 8.01 3.86 9.20
CA ILE A 107 7.35 2.66 8.64
C ILE A 107 8.43 1.81 7.96
N ARG A 108 8.39 0.49 8.21
CA ARG A 108 9.28 -0.48 7.56
C ARG A 108 8.46 -1.47 6.78
N LEU A 109 8.79 -1.63 5.51
CA LEU A 109 8.15 -2.54 4.58
C LEU A 109 9.18 -3.57 4.09
N TRP A 110 8.78 -4.83 4.07
CA TRP A 110 9.50 -5.92 3.42
C TRP A 110 8.57 -6.66 2.48
N ILE A 111 9.04 -6.90 1.28
CA ILE A 111 8.37 -7.72 0.28
C ILE A 111 9.41 -8.71 -0.23
N THR A 112 9.10 -9.98 -0.17
CA THR A 112 9.97 -11.05 -0.65
C THR A 112 9.15 -12.13 -1.32
N THR A 113 9.80 -12.92 -2.17
CA THR A 113 9.19 -14.03 -2.88
C THR A 113 9.95 -15.32 -2.63
N ASP A 114 9.22 -16.45 -2.61
CA ASP A 114 9.79 -17.79 -2.60
C ASP A 114 8.99 -18.67 -3.57
N GLY A 115 9.63 -19.02 -4.70
CA GLY A 115 8.90 -19.62 -5.82
C GLY A 115 7.78 -18.68 -6.29
N ASN A 116 6.57 -19.21 -6.37
CA ASN A 116 5.39 -18.44 -6.76
C ASN A 116 4.69 -17.74 -5.58
N ASN A 117 5.25 -17.83 -4.38
CA ASN A 117 4.64 -17.21 -3.20
C ASN A 117 5.19 -15.80 -2.98
N ILE A 118 4.36 -14.92 -2.42
CA ILE A 118 4.78 -13.58 -2.00
C ILE A 118 4.50 -13.39 -0.51
N ALA A 119 5.48 -12.85 0.20
CA ALA A 119 5.35 -12.45 1.59
C ALA A 119 5.52 -10.94 1.72
N ILE A 120 4.65 -10.30 2.48
CA ILE A 120 4.70 -8.86 2.77
C ILE A 120 4.64 -8.69 4.28
N SER A 121 5.57 -7.91 4.84
CA SER A 121 5.55 -7.50 6.24
C SER A 121 5.63 -5.98 6.32
N ILE A 122 4.77 -5.38 7.11
CA ILE A 122 4.79 -3.95 7.40
C ILE A 122 4.79 -3.72 8.90
N LYS A 123 5.74 -2.90 9.37
CA LYS A 123 5.90 -2.56 10.78
C LYS A 123 5.85 -1.06 10.98
N ASN A 124 5.06 -0.64 11.97
CA ASN A 124 5.01 0.74 12.41
C ASN A 124 4.77 0.84 13.92
N ARG A 125 5.13 1.97 14.52
CA ARG A 125 4.70 2.30 15.88
C ARG A 125 3.33 2.96 15.88
N TYR A 126 2.64 2.89 17.03
CA TYR A 126 1.37 3.57 17.25
C TYR A 126 1.28 4.11 18.70
N LYS A 127 0.43 5.10 18.92
CA LYS A 127 0.39 5.87 20.17
C LYS A 127 -0.45 5.24 21.27
N ASN A 128 -1.54 4.57 20.91
CA ASN A 128 -2.54 4.08 21.85
C ASN A 128 -2.77 2.59 21.66
N ALA A 129 -3.18 1.91 22.73
CA ALA A 129 -3.64 0.53 22.61
C ALA A 129 -4.77 0.44 21.57
N LEU A 130 -4.60 -0.41 20.58
CA LEU A 130 -5.63 -0.64 19.58
C LEU A 130 -6.82 -1.34 20.25
N HIS A 131 -8.00 -0.75 20.14
CA HIS A 131 -9.20 -1.37 20.66
C HIS A 131 -9.67 -2.48 19.70
N LYS A 132 -9.86 -3.69 20.24
CA LYS A 132 -10.47 -4.79 19.52
C LYS A 132 -11.93 -4.89 19.92
N SER A 133 -12.83 -4.94 18.96
CA SER A 133 -14.24 -5.28 19.19
C SER A 133 -14.67 -6.37 18.23
N GLY A 134 -15.18 -7.48 18.75
CA GLY A 134 -15.63 -8.62 17.95
C GLY A 134 -14.55 -9.25 17.06
N GLY A 135 -13.26 -9.17 17.47
CA GLY A 135 -12.12 -9.70 16.71
C GLY A 135 -11.63 -8.79 15.59
N ARG A 136 -12.14 -7.53 15.50
CA ARG A 136 -11.71 -6.53 14.54
C ARG A 136 -10.92 -5.42 15.23
N TYR A 137 -9.92 -4.86 14.54
CA TYR A 137 -9.19 -3.68 15.01
C TYR A 137 -10.04 -2.43 14.80
N LEU A 138 -10.30 -1.71 15.89
CA LEU A 138 -10.97 -0.42 15.88
C LEU A 138 -9.93 0.67 16.06
N THR A 139 -10.02 1.73 15.29
CA THR A 139 -9.22 2.94 15.49
C THR A 139 -9.93 3.91 16.44
N SER A 140 -9.16 4.77 17.11
CA SER A 140 -9.65 5.71 18.12
C SER A 140 -10.45 6.91 17.57
N LYS A 141 -10.78 6.94 16.28
CA LYS A 141 -11.57 8.01 15.67
C LYS A 141 -13.03 7.61 15.56
N GLU A 142 -13.92 8.56 15.82
CA GLU A 142 -15.38 8.46 15.70
C GLU A 142 -15.90 8.04 14.31
N ASP A 143 -15.00 7.84 13.33
CA ASP A 143 -15.30 7.35 11.98
C ASP A 143 -15.04 5.84 11.87
N ASP A 144 -15.73 5.09 12.70
CA ASP A 144 -15.65 3.63 12.93
C ASP A 144 -15.87 2.76 11.68
N ARG A 145 -16.19 3.37 10.54
CA ARG A 145 -16.60 2.61 9.34
C ARG A 145 -15.52 2.46 8.27
N MET A 146 -14.46 3.26 8.28
CA MET A 146 -13.49 3.26 7.19
C MET A 146 -12.18 2.50 7.49
N HIS A 147 -11.73 2.45 8.75
CA HIS A 147 -10.41 1.89 9.09
C HIS A 147 -10.40 0.39 9.40
N GLY A 148 -11.53 -0.18 9.85
CA GLY A 148 -11.69 -1.65 9.94
C GLY A 148 -11.85 -2.33 8.57
N ILE A 149 -12.17 -1.55 7.53
CA ILE A 149 -12.44 -2.05 6.18
C ILE A 149 -11.13 -2.40 5.45
N GLY A 150 -10.08 -1.59 5.59
CA GLY A 150 -8.83 -1.80 4.85
C GLY A 150 -8.18 -3.15 5.13
N LEU A 151 -7.98 -3.50 6.41
CA LEU A 151 -7.41 -4.80 6.78
C LEU A 151 -8.35 -5.97 6.46
N SER A 152 -9.67 -5.77 6.48
CA SER A 152 -10.62 -6.81 6.08
C SER A 152 -10.58 -7.08 4.57
N ILE A 153 -10.36 -6.06 3.75
CA ILE A 153 -10.13 -6.22 2.31
C ILE A 153 -8.83 -6.97 2.05
N VAL A 154 -7.75 -6.60 2.74
CA VAL A 154 -6.47 -7.32 2.64
C VAL A 154 -6.67 -8.80 2.98
N ARG A 155 -7.37 -9.11 4.09
CA ARG A 155 -7.66 -10.49 4.48
C ARG A 155 -8.44 -11.25 3.41
N GLN A 156 -9.48 -10.63 2.83
CA GLN A 156 -10.25 -11.26 1.76
C GLN A 156 -9.38 -11.60 0.54
N ILE A 157 -8.46 -10.72 0.15
CA ILE A 157 -7.53 -11.00 -0.94
C ILE A 157 -6.58 -12.13 -0.55
N VAL A 158 -5.98 -12.09 0.64
CA VAL A 158 -5.09 -13.16 1.12
C VAL A 158 -5.79 -14.51 1.13
N ASP A 159 -7.05 -14.57 1.57
CA ASP A 159 -7.87 -15.80 1.59
C ASP A 159 -8.12 -16.36 0.17
N GLN A 160 -8.22 -15.52 -0.86
CA GLN A 160 -8.35 -15.96 -2.27
C GLN A 160 -7.13 -16.75 -2.76
N TYR A 161 -5.95 -16.45 -2.21
CA TYR A 161 -4.70 -17.15 -2.51
C TYR A 161 -4.37 -18.25 -1.49
N ALA A 162 -5.37 -18.74 -0.75
CA ALA A 162 -5.20 -19.70 0.35
C ALA A 162 -4.10 -19.27 1.33
N GLY A 163 -3.89 -17.97 1.47
CA GLY A 163 -2.77 -17.37 2.19
C GLY A 163 -3.03 -17.21 3.68
N GLU A 164 -2.05 -16.64 4.35
CA GLU A 164 -2.05 -16.41 5.78
C GLU A 164 -1.85 -14.93 6.10
N MET A 165 -2.57 -14.42 7.08
CA MET A 165 -2.39 -13.05 7.59
C MET A 165 -2.26 -13.10 9.10
N GLU A 166 -1.11 -12.65 9.59
CA GLU A 166 -0.81 -12.51 11.01
C GLU A 166 -0.67 -11.03 11.39
N ILE A 167 -1.21 -10.67 12.54
CA ILE A 167 -1.07 -9.33 13.13
C ILE A 167 -0.53 -9.50 14.54
N ARG A 168 0.61 -8.86 14.81
CA ARG A 168 1.26 -8.83 16.13
C ARG A 168 1.29 -7.43 16.68
N GLU A 169 1.01 -7.30 17.96
CA GLU A 169 1.08 -6.06 18.70
C GLU A 169 1.98 -6.29 19.92
N GLU A 170 3.13 -5.67 19.94
CA GLU A 170 4.09 -5.76 21.04
C GLU A 170 4.83 -4.44 21.16
N ASP A 171 5.02 -3.94 22.39
CA ASP A 171 5.80 -2.73 22.71
C ASP A 171 5.43 -1.48 21.86
N ASN A 172 4.12 -1.27 21.64
CA ASN A 172 3.59 -0.22 20.75
C ASN A 172 4.08 -0.33 19.29
N VAL A 173 4.44 -1.51 18.86
CA VAL A 173 4.70 -1.85 17.46
C VAL A 173 3.54 -2.67 16.92
N PHE A 174 3.03 -2.27 15.79
CA PHE A 174 2.05 -3.00 15.00
C PHE A 174 2.78 -3.63 13.82
N ASP A 175 2.72 -4.94 13.72
CA ASP A 175 3.37 -5.74 12.68
C ASP A 175 2.30 -6.58 11.98
N VAL A 176 2.10 -6.31 10.70
CA VAL A 176 1.22 -7.10 9.84
C VAL A 176 2.08 -7.89 8.88
N MET A 177 1.88 -9.20 8.87
CA MET A 177 2.50 -10.11 7.91
C MET A 177 1.43 -10.81 7.10
N ILE A 178 1.60 -10.85 5.79
CA ILE A 178 0.77 -11.63 4.87
C ILE A 178 1.64 -12.54 4.02
N LEU A 179 1.12 -13.72 3.72
CA LEU A 179 1.70 -14.67 2.80
C LEU A 179 0.60 -15.09 1.84
N MET A 180 0.85 -15.00 0.54
CA MET A 180 -0.07 -15.45 -0.50
C MET A 180 0.62 -16.53 -1.33
N TYR A 181 -0.03 -17.69 -1.43
CA TYR A 181 0.48 -18.85 -2.17
C TYR A 181 0.10 -18.74 -3.64
N ASP A 182 1.00 -19.21 -4.53
CA ASP A 182 0.82 -19.20 -5.99
C ASP A 182 0.32 -17.84 -6.52
N PHE A 183 0.80 -16.75 -5.90
CA PHE A 183 0.44 -15.38 -6.26
C PHE A 183 1.15 -14.92 -7.55
N LEU A 184 2.35 -15.42 -7.78
CA LEU A 184 3.13 -15.17 -8.99
C LEU A 184 2.85 -16.27 -10.03
N THR A 185 2.74 -15.88 -11.30
CA THR A 185 2.47 -16.78 -12.44
C THR A 185 3.61 -16.80 -13.43
#